data_0e80e78bc1c9a34c13ef42f7850cf989
#
_entry.id   0e80e78bc1c9a34c13ef42f7850cf989
#
_cell.length_a   1.000
_cell.length_b   1.000
_cell.length_c   1.000
_cell.angle_alpha   90.00
_cell.angle_beta   90.00
_cell.angle_gamma   90.00
#
_symmetry.space_group_name_H-M   'P 1'
#
loop_
_entity.id
_entity.type
_entity.pdbx_description
1 polymer ?
#
loop_
_entity_poly.entity_id
_entity_poly.type
_entity_poly.pdbx_seq_one_letter_code
_entity_poly.pdbx_strand_id
1 'polypeptide(L)'
;MNKVKLIKVIIVTITLSFLSTLYIVPASAITLKNPADLLKKKKESSAEKINLKDAKTGLMAVFFESSNNYLIAQELLLTAYGKNTEAAQVKEAIEYAKDSGVSDSKKLKNSLKVTTAASKSIEKSMNDESFKLTAEGKANYAKSLPFLGKGIIGTIKLRPETQSMIAGIKGNPMNAIKQLGGLAKVIPNIPGYITTVTKTSKLVISGAKAKKIEGADNLDSEMDELAL
;
A
#
# COMPACT_ATOMS: atom_id res chain seq x y z
N MET A 1 -26.72 -35.91 -40.41
CA MET A 1 -25.30 -36.34 -40.28
C MET A 1 -24.58 -35.31 -39.42
N ASN A 2 -24.39 -35.64 -38.16
CA ASN A 2 -23.82 -34.75 -37.14
C ASN A 2 -22.30 -34.82 -37.16
N LYS A 3 -21.62 -33.66 -37.27
CA LYS A 3 -20.19 -33.56 -37.00
C LYS A 3 -20.01 -32.72 -35.73
N VAL A 4 -19.89 -33.41 -34.61
CA VAL A 4 -19.43 -32.86 -33.34
C VAL A 4 -17.93 -32.60 -33.47
N LYS A 5 -17.52 -31.33 -33.46
CA LYS A 5 -16.11 -30.95 -33.36
C LYS A 5 -15.68 -30.96 -31.91
N LEU A 6 -14.82 -31.91 -31.60
CA LEU A 6 -14.12 -32.06 -30.32
C LEU A 6 -13.10 -30.93 -30.17
N ILE A 7 -13.34 -30.00 -29.24
CA ILE A 7 -12.37 -28.99 -28.87
C ILE A 7 -11.46 -29.59 -27.80
N LYS A 8 -10.22 -29.91 -28.18
CA LYS A 8 -9.17 -30.31 -27.25
C LYS A 8 -8.73 -29.10 -26.43
N VAL A 9 -9.01 -29.12 -25.13
CA VAL A 9 -8.44 -28.20 -24.15
C VAL A 9 -7.02 -28.66 -23.89
N ILE A 10 -6.04 -27.85 -24.29
CA ILE A 10 -4.64 -28.04 -23.94
C ILE A 10 -4.42 -27.32 -22.60
N ILE A 11 -4.33 -28.11 -21.52
CA ILE A 11 -3.87 -27.64 -20.23
C ILE A 11 -2.35 -27.60 -20.30
N VAL A 12 -1.78 -26.41 -20.36
CA VAL A 12 -0.33 -26.21 -20.20
C VAL A 12 -0.06 -26.07 -18.72
N THR A 13 0.39 -27.16 -18.10
CA THR A 13 0.96 -27.17 -16.75
C THR A 13 2.38 -26.63 -16.80
N ILE A 14 2.57 -25.41 -16.36
CA ILE A 14 3.92 -24.85 -16.14
C ILE A 14 4.35 -25.28 -14.74
N THR A 15 5.14 -26.36 -14.67
CA THR A 15 5.87 -26.75 -13.48
C THR A 15 7.08 -25.85 -13.31
N LEU A 16 7.00 -24.88 -12.39
CA LEU A 16 8.13 -24.04 -12.00
C LEU A 16 8.97 -24.82 -10.99
N SER A 17 10.08 -25.41 -11.47
CA SER A 17 11.06 -26.06 -10.61
C SER A 17 11.87 -25.02 -9.86
N PHE A 18 11.55 -24.79 -8.59
CA PHE A 18 12.42 -24.04 -7.67
C PHE A 18 13.60 -24.93 -7.27
N LEU A 19 14.77 -24.65 -7.83
CA LEU A 19 16.04 -25.18 -7.35
C LEU A 19 16.41 -24.42 -6.07
N SER A 20 16.05 -24.98 -4.92
CA SER A 20 16.52 -24.51 -3.61
C SER A 20 17.97 -24.95 -3.41
N THR A 21 18.92 -24.07 -3.68
CA THR A 21 20.30 -24.21 -3.22
C THR A 21 20.35 -24.00 -1.71
N LEU A 22 20.42 -25.10 -0.98
CA LEU A 22 20.73 -25.12 0.45
C LEU A 22 22.17 -24.61 0.65
N TYR A 23 22.33 -23.36 1.07
CA TYR A 23 23.57 -22.88 1.63
C TYR A 23 23.69 -23.44 3.06
N ILE A 24 24.52 -24.46 3.20
CA ILE A 24 24.96 -24.94 4.51
C ILE A 24 25.92 -23.89 5.08
N VAL A 25 25.45 -23.06 6.00
CA VAL A 25 26.29 -22.19 6.79
C VAL A 25 26.94 -23.04 7.88
N PRO A 26 28.28 -23.11 7.99
CA PRO A 26 28.94 -23.89 9.05
C PRO A 26 28.55 -23.26 10.40
N ALA A 27 28.13 -24.12 11.32
CA ALA A 27 27.83 -23.76 12.70
C ALA A 27 29.11 -23.30 13.41
N SER A 28 29.39 -21.99 13.35
CA SER A 28 30.40 -21.39 14.22
C SER A 28 29.81 -21.33 15.63
N ALA A 29 30.48 -21.98 16.57
CA ALA A 29 30.12 -22.03 17.97
C ALA A 29 29.86 -20.61 18.52
N ILE A 30 28.60 -20.31 18.79
CA ILE A 30 28.19 -19.08 19.47
C ILE A 30 28.57 -19.21 20.94
N THR A 31 29.71 -18.68 21.30
CA THR A 31 30.08 -18.48 22.72
C THR A 31 29.09 -17.46 23.30
N LEU A 32 28.22 -17.93 24.16
CA LEU A 32 27.28 -17.09 24.93
C LEU A 32 28.08 -16.12 25.80
N LYS A 33 28.25 -14.89 25.33
CA LYS A 33 28.78 -13.80 26.13
C LYS A 33 27.74 -13.37 27.18
N ASN A 34 28.24 -13.15 28.38
CA ASN A 34 27.49 -12.78 29.58
C ASN A 34 26.44 -11.69 29.31
N PRO A 35 25.17 -11.82 29.77
CA PRO A 35 24.11 -10.81 29.55
C PRO A 35 24.47 -9.40 30.03
N ALA A 36 25.39 -9.29 31.00
CA ALA A 36 25.88 -8.01 31.51
C ALA A 36 26.71 -7.22 30.49
N ASP A 37 27.37 -7.88 29.53
CA ASP A 37 28.16 -7.22 28.48
C ASP A 37 27.29 -6.69 27.33
N LEU A 38 26.09 -7.24 27.15
CA LEU A 38 25.11 -6.76 26.18
C LEU A 38 24.45 -5.45 26.63
N LEU A 39 24.35 -5.21 27.92
CA LEU A 39 23.77 -3.97 28.49
C LEU A 39 24.72 -2.78 28.42
N LYS A 40 26.04 -3.02 28.45
CA LYS A 40 27.04 -1.94 28.32
C LYS A 40 27.22 -1.44 26.87
N LYS A 41 26.94 -2.28 25.87
CA LYS A 41 27.01 -1.90 24.43
C LYS A 41 25.82 -1.08 23.93
N LYS A 42 24.81 -0.86 24.75
CA LYS A 42 23.58 -0.12 24.35
C LYS A 42 23.71 1.40 24.47
N LYS A 43 24.90 1.93 24.80
CA LYS A 43 25.14 3.39 24.91
C LYS A 43 25.97 4.01 23.81
N GLU A 44 26.50 3.21 22.89
CA GLU A 44 27.12 3.69 21.65
C GLU A 44 26.48 3.01 20.44
N SER A 45 25.18 3.16 20.30
CA SER A 45 24.57 3.07 18.99
C SER A 45 25.04 4.31 18.24
N SER A 46 26.16 4.21 17.54
CA SER A 46 26.43 5.04 16.40
C SER A 46 25.20 4.92 15.52
N ALA A 47 24.37 5.97 15.48
CA ALA A 47 23.27 6.06 14.53
C ALA A 47 23.94 5.90 13.16
N GLU A 48 23.78 4.71 12.58
CA GLU A 48 24.21 4.42 11.22
C GLU A 48 23.64 5.55 10.40
N LYS A 49 24.51 6.38 9.80
CA LYS A 49 24.08 7.58 9.08
C LYS A 49 23.23 7.08 7.91
N ILE A 50 21.92 7.08 8.12
CA ILE A 50 20.96 6.70 7.09
C ILE A 50 21.26 7.56 5.88
N ASN A 51 21.64 6.96 4.76
CA ASN A 51 21.74 7.65 3.50
C ASN A 51 20.34 8.02 3.03
N LEU A 52 19.90 9.23 3.35
CA LEU A 52 18.55 9.71 3.03
C LEU A 52 18.26 9.70 1.53
N LYS A 53 19.29 9.78 0.68
CA LYS A 53 19.12 9.73 -0.77
C LYS A 53 18.73 8.33 -1.25
N ASP A 54 19.37 7.29 -0.72
CA ASP A 54 19.07 5.90 -1.10
C ASP A 54 17.74 5.44 -0.50
N ALA A 55 17.51 5.77 0.78
CA ALA A 55 16.25 5.52 1.46
C ALA A 55 15.05 6.21 0.77
N LYS A 56 15.24 7.43 0.23
CA LYS A 56 14.25 8.13 -0.58
C LYS A 56 13.77 7.30 -1.77
N THR A 57 14.69 6.73 -2.54
CA THR A 57 14.35 6.00 -3.77
C THR A 57 13.45 4.81 -3.47
N GLY A 58 13.80 4.01 -2.45
CA GLY A 58 12.98 2.88 -2.01
C GLY A 58 11.61 3.32 -1.50
N LEU A 59 11.58 4.29 -0.59
CA LEU A 59 10.33 4.82 -0.03
C LEU A 59 9.39 5.35 -1.12
N MET A 60 9.91 6.12 -2.09
CA MET A 60 9.08 6.69 -3.16
C MET A 60 8.54 5.63 -4.11
N ALA A 61 9.35 4.62 -4.46
CA ALA A 61 8.91 3.52 -5.30
C ALA A 61 7.72 2.76 -4.65
N VAL A 62 7.88 2.33 -3.40
CA VAL A 62 6.82 1.63 -2.65
C VAL A 62 5.59 2.53 -2.45
N PHE A 63 5.81 3.83 -2.14
CA PHE A 63 4.70 4.77 -1.98
C PHE A 63 3.89 4.93 -3.26
N PHE A 64 4.53 5.19 -4.40
CA PHE A 64 3.80 5.42 -5.64
C PHE A 64 3.10 4.18 -6.15
N GLU A 65 3.69 3.00 -6.00
CA GLU A 65 3.04 1.74 -6.35
C GLU A 65 1.81 1.48 -5.47
N SER A 66 1.97 1.56 -4.14
CA SER A 66 0.87 1.32 -3.21
C SER A 66 -0.24 2.36 -3.32
N SER A 67 0.11 3.65 -3.44
CA SER A 67 -0.87 4.72 -3.60
C SER A 67 -1.62 4.65 -4.91
N ASN A 68 -0.97 4.26 -6.01
CA ASN A 68 -1.63 4.05 -7.30
C ASN A 68 -2.69 2.94 -7.21
N ASN A 69 -2.35 1.78 -6.64
CA ASN A 69 -3.31 0.71 -6.44
C ASN A 69 -4.46 1.17 -5.54
N TYR A 70 -4.17 1.87 -4.45
CA TYR A 70 -5.21 2.36 -3.55
C TYR A 70 -6.12 3.40 -4.20
N LEU A 71 -5.59 4.32 -5.00
CA LEU A 71 -6.38 5.30 -5.78
C LEU A 71 -7.28 4.60 -6.80
N ILE A 72 -6.81 3.57 -7.52
CA ILE A 72 -7.65 2.78 -8.43
C ILE A 72 -8.81 2.13 -7.66
N ALA A 73 -8.54 1.56 -6.48
CA ALA A 73 -9.61 1.01 -5.64
C ALA A 73 -10.62 2.10 -5.23
N GLN A 74 -10.15 3.30 -4.86
CA GLN A 74 -11.02 4.42 -4.49
C GLN A 74 -11.86 4.92 -5.67
N GLU A 75 -11.30 5.02 -6.87
CA GLU A 75 -12.04 5.38 -8.09
C GLU A 75 -13.21 4.43 -8.31
N LEU A 76 -12.95 3.11 -8.26
CA LEU A 76 -13.97 2.08 -8.44
C LEU A 76 -15.03 2.11 -7.33
N LEU A 77 -14.63 2.32 -6.07
CA LEU A 77 -15.56 2.42 -4.94
C LEU A 77 -16.43 3.67 -5.06
N LEU A 78 -15.87 4.82 -5.40
CA LEU A 78 -16.64 6.04 -5.61
C LEU A 78 -17.63 5.89 -6.74
N THR A 79 -17.23 5.25 -7.85
CA THR A 79 -18.14 4.90 -8.95
C THR A 79 -19.24 3.94 -8.48
N ALA A 80 -18.92 2.95 -7.66
CA ALA A 80 -19.90 2.01 -7.09
C ALA A 80 -20.98 2.74 -6.27
N TYR A 81 -20.61 3.81 -5.59
CA TYR A 81 -21.51 4.67 -4.80
C TYR A 81 -22.10 5.85 -5.58
N GLY A 82 -21.94 5.90 -6.91
CA GLY A 82 -22.47 6.99 -7.75
C GLY A 82 -21.79 8.34 -7.55
N LYS A 83 -20.58 8.36 -6.94
CA LYS A 83 -19.79 9.58 -6.70
C LYS A 83 -18.88 9.88 -7.90
N ASN A 84 -19.48 10.06 -9.07
CA ASN A 84 -18.74 10.16 -10.34
C ASN A 84 -17.78 11.36 -10.42
N THR A 85 -18.13 12.48 -9.80
CA THR A 85 -17.27 13.67 -9.76
C THR A 85 -16.01 13.40 -8.94
N GLU A 86 -16.14 12.79 -7.76
CA GLU A 86 -15.03 12.43 -6.91
C GLU A 86 -14.19 11.31 -7.55
N ALA A 87 -14.81 10.35 -8.22
CA ALA A 87 -14.11 9.31 -8.99
C ALA A 87 -13.26 9.92 -10.10
N ALA A 88 -13.76 10.91 -10.85
CA ALA A 88 -13.01 11.64 -11.87
C ALA A 88 -11.79 12.37 -11.26
N GLN A 89 -11.94 13.01 -10.10
CA GLN A 89 -10.82 13.65 -9.40
C GLN A 89 -9.73 12.65 -8.98
N VAL A 90 -10.13 11.45 -8.55
CA VAL A 90 -9.18 10.37 -8.24
C VAL A 90 -8.45 9.91 -9.50
N LYS A 91 -9.16 9.73 -10.61
CA LYS A 91 -8.56 9.39 -11.91
C LYS A 91 -7.55 10.43 -12.38
N GLU A 92 -7.86 11.71 -12.26
CA GLU A 92 -6.92 12.79 -12.56
C GLU A 92 -5.65 12.70 -11.68
N ALA A 93 -5.79 12.36 -10.40
CA ALA A 93 -4.64 12.18 -9.51
C ALA A 93 -3.77 10.99 -9.89
N ILE A 94 -4.35 9.90 -10.40
CA ILE A 94 -3.61 8.75 -10.94
C ILE A 94 -2.78 9.19 -12.14
N GLU A 95 -3.35 9.94 -13.08
CA GLU A 95 -2.62 10.44 -14.24
C GLU A 95 -1.54 11.46 -13.86
N TYR A 96 -1.84 12.35 -12.91
CA TYR A 96 -0.85 13.31 -12.39
C TYR A 96 0.36 12.61 -11.75
N ALA A 97 0.15 11.48 -11.09
CA ALA A 97 1.24 10.71 -10.49
C ALA A 97 2.18 10.08 -11.55
N LYS A 98 1.68 9.82 -12.76
CA LYS A 98 2.45 9.28 -13.89
C LYS A 98 3.25 10.34 -14.65
N ASP A 99 2.89 11.61 -14.53
CA ASP A 99 3.53 12.70 -15.28
C ASP A 99 5.00 12.87 -14.87
N SER A 100 5.93 12.62 -15.79
CA SER A 100 7.37 12.74 -15.56
C SER A 100 7.84 14.18 -15.34
N GLY A 101 7.07 15.18 -15.79
CA GLY A 101 7.36 16.60 -15.59
C GLY A 101 7.07 17.11 -14.18
N VAL A 102 6.38 16.31 -13.37
CA VAL A 102 6.02 16.69 -12.00
C VAL A 102 7.00 16.10 -10.99
N SER A 103 7.48 16.93 -10.07
CA SER A 103 8.40 16.46 -9.00
C SER A 103 7.73 15.51 -8.02
N ASP A 104 8.51 14.55 -7.46
CA ASP A 104 8.03 13.56 -6.49
C ASP A 104 7.32 14.19 -5.28
N SER A 105 7.81 15.34 -4.79
CA SER A 105 7.18 16.04 -3.66
C SER A 105 5.78 16.56 -4.00
N LYS A 106 5.55 17.01 -5.23
CA LYS A 106 4.23 17.45 -5.69
C LYS A 106 3.30 16.26 -5.89
N LYS A 107 3.80 15.18 -6.50
CA LYS A 107 3.05 13.91 -6.67
C LYS A 107 2.64 13.34 -5.33
N LEU A 108 3.59 13.20 -4.40
CA LEU A 108 3.32 12.71 -3.05
C LEU A 108 2.25 13.57 -2.36
N LYS A 109 2.41 14.90 -2.33
CA LYS A 109 1.44 15.80 -1.71
C LYS A 109 0.04 15.66 -2.33
N ASN A 110 -0.05 15.54 -3.65
CA ASN A 110 -1.33 15.35 -4.35
C ASN A 110 -1.98 14.02 -3.97
N SER A 111 -1.23 12.92 -4.03
CA SER A 111 -1.72 11.58 -3.66
C SER A 111 -2.26 11.54 -2.22
N LEU A 112 -1.53 12.11 -1.25
CA LEU A 112 -1.98 12.21 0.14
C LEU A 112 -3.30 12.98 0.27
N LYS A 113 -3.42 14.12 -0.42
CA LYS A 113 -4.62 14.98 -0.40
C LYS A 113 -5.82 14.24 -0.98
N VAL A 114 -5.66 13.70 -2.20
CA VAL A 114 -6.77 13.06 -2.92
C VAL A 114 -7.21 11.79 -2.22
N THR A 115 -6.28 10.94 -1.78
CA THR A 115 -6.60 9.74 -0.98
C THR A 115 -7.42 10.09 0.26
N THR A 116 -7.04 11.13 0.99
CA THR A 116 -7.78 11.55 2.20
C THR A 116 -9.20 12.04 1.86
N ALA A 117 -9.36 12.81 0.79
CA ALA A 117 -10.67 13.29 0.36
C ALA A 117 -11.57 12.15 -0.11
N ALA A 118 -11.04 11.27 -0.95
CA ALA A 118 -11.75 10.09 -1.45
C ALA A 118 -12.15 9.14 -0.31
N SER A 119 -11.26 8.87 0.65
CA SER A 119 -11.57 8.06 1.84
C SER A 119 -12.76 8.62 2.61
N LYS A 120 -12.80 9.93 2.86
CA LYS A 120 -13.94 10.58 3.55
C LYS A 120 -15.24 10.43 2.78
N SER A 121 -15.22 10.57 1.45
CA SER A 121 -16.40 10.41 0.60
C SER A 121 -16.91 8.96 0.61
N ILE A 122 -15.99 7.98 0.55
CA ILE A 122 -16.30 6.55 0.66
C ILE A 122 -16.91 6.25 2.03
N GLU A 123 -16.26 6.67 3.14
CA GLU A 123 -16.76 6.48 4.50
C GLU A 123 -18.18 7.06 4.66
N LYS A 124 -18.42 8.27 4.14
CA LYS A 124 -19.76 8.89 4.16
C LYS A 124 -20.78 8.07 3.39
N SER A 125 -20.43 7.60 2.21
CA SER A 125 -21.34 6.81 1.37
C SER A 125 -21.65 5.43 1.95
N MET A 126 -20.68 4.82 2.64
CA MET A 126 -20.85 3.51 3.30
C MET A 126 -21.73 3.60 4.55
N ASN A 127 -21.69 4.72 5.24
CA ASN A 127 -22.52 4.99 6.43
C ASN A 127 -23.92 5.50 6.07
N ASP A 128 -24.23 5.74 4.81
CA ASP A 128 -25.57 6.09 4.34
C ASP A 128 -26.41 4.80 4.17
N GLU A 129 -27.18 4.47 5.19
CA GLU A 129 -28.05 3.28 5.21
C GLU A 129 -29.16 3.34 4.14
N SER A 130 -29.51 4.53 3.64
CA SER A 130 -30.50 4.71 2.58
C SER A 130 -29.98 4.32 1.21
N PHE A 131 -28.62 4.31 1.02
CA PHE A 131 -28.02 4.00 -0.26
C PHE A 131 -27.94 2.50 -0.52
N LYS A 132 -28.53 2.06 -1.64
CA LYS A 132 -28.46 0.68 -2.11
C LYS A 132 -27.60 0.58 -3.35
N LEU A 133 -26.59 -0.28 -3.29
CA LEU A 133 -25.76 -0.57 -4.46
C LEU A 133 -26.59 -1.20 -5.57
N THR A 134 -26.48 -0.66 -6.78
CA THR A 134 -26.98 -1.29 -8.00
C THR A 134 -26.17 -2.55 -8.34
N ALA A 135 -26.62 -3.34 -9.31
CA ALA A 135 -25.85 -4.49 -9.81
C ALA A 135 -24.48 -4.04 -10.35
N GLU A 136 -24.43 -2.94 -11.11
CA GLU A 136 -23.19 -2.33 -11.59
C GLU A 136 -22.31 -1.82 -10.43
N GLY A 137 -22.92 -1.18 -9.43
CA GLY A 137 -22.23 -0.74 -8.24
C GLY A 137 -21.57 -1.90 -7.49
N LYS A 138 -22.26 -3.04 -7.34
CA LYS A 138 -21.67 -4.25 -6.75
C LYS A 138 -20.51 -4.78 -7.58
N ALA A 139 -20.60 -4.78 -8.91
CA ALA A 139 -19.53 -5.20 -9.79
C ALA A 139 -18.29 -4.30 -9.68
N ASN A 140 -18.48 -2.97 -9.62
CA ASN A 140 -17.38 -2.03 -9.42
C ASN A 140 -16.76 -2.17 -8.03
N TYR A 141 -17.56 -2.43 -7.02
CA TYR A 141 -17.06 -2.73 -5.67
C TYR A 141 -16.18 -3.98 -5.67
N ALA A 142 -16.65 -5.10 -6.25
CA ALA A 142 -15.87 -6.33 -6.37
C ALA A 142 -14.54 -6.09 -7.11
N LYS A 143 -14.57 -5.36 -8.22
CA LYS A 143 -13.36 -5.00 -8.98
C LYS A 143 -12.37 -4.16 -8.15
N SER A 144 -12.83 -3.41 -7.15
CA SER A 144 -11.95 -2.59 -6.31
C SER A 144 -11.11 -3.41 -5.33
N LEU A 145 -11.60 -4.57 -4.89
CA LEU A 145 -11.00 -5.34 -3.80
C LEU A 145 -9.56 -5.79 -4.07
N PRO A 146 -9.21 -6.34 -5.26
CA PRO A 146 -7.82 -6.72 -5.54
C PRO A 146 -6.85 -5.53 -5.51
N PHE A 147 -7.27 -4.37 -5.98
CA PHE A 147 -6.46 -3.14 -5.92
C PHE A 147 -6.35 -2.62 -4.48
N LEU A 148 -7.44 -2.72 -3.72
CA LEU A 148 -7.45 -2.37 -2.30
C LEU A 148 -6.41 -3.21 -1.55
N GLY A 149 -6.41 -4.54 -1.71
CA GLY A 149 -5.44 -5.44 -1.09
C GLY A 149 -4.01 -5.06 -1.42
N LYS A 150 -3.67 -4.88 -2.69
CA LYS A 150 -2.33 -4.46 -3.13
C LYS A 150 -1.93 -3.10 -2.52
N GLY A 151 -2.86 -2.15 -2.50
CA GLY A 151 -2.65 -0.83 -1.94
C GLY A 151 -2.36 -0.87 -0.43
N ILE A 152 -3.10 -1.68 0.32
CA ILE A 152 -2.91 -1.85 1.76
C ILE A 152 -1.56 -2.51 2.07
N ILE A 153 -1.26 -3.65 1.44
CA ILE A 153 0.00 -4.38 1.65
C ILE A 153 1.20 -3.47 1.41
N GLY A 154 1.20 -2.73 0.30
CA GLY A 154 2.25 -1.76 0.02
C GLY A 154 2.31 -0.63 1.05
N THR A 155 1.16 -0.13 1.51
CA THR A 155 1.07 0.94 2.53
C THR A 155 1.64 0.50 3.88
N ILE A 156 1.43 -0.76 4.29
CA ILE A 156 2.00 -1.29 5.53
C ILE A 156 3.52 -1.35 5.46
N LYS A 157 4.07 -1.76 4.32
CA LYS A 157 5.52 -1.79 4.09
C LYS A 157 6.18 -0.41 4.18
N LEU A 158 5.41 0.67 4.05
CA LEU A 158 5.93 2.03 4.21
C LEU A 158 6.25 2.40 5.67
N ARG A 159 5.69 1.69 6.67
CA ARG A 159 5.83 2.08 8.09
C ARG A 159 7.28 2.18 8.56
N PRO A 160 8.11 1.13 8.44
CA PRO A 160 9.48 1.18 8.94
C PRO A 160 10.34 2.20 8.19
N GLU A 161 10.26 2.25 6.86
CA GLU A 161 11.02 3.21 6.05
C GLU A 161 10.62 4.66 6.37
N THR A 162 9.32 4.91 6.53
CA THR A 162 8.83 6.25 6.87
C THR A 162 9.31 6.70 8.24
N GLN A 163 9.26 5.81 9.25
CA GLN A 163 9.75 6.12 10.60
C GLN A 163 11.24 6.44 10.58
N SER A 164 12.03 5.65 9.88
CA SER A 164 13.46 5.83 9.70
C SER A 164 13.77 7.18 9.03
N MET A 165 13.05 7.51 7.93
CA MET A 165 13.19 8.78 7.23
C MET A 165 12.83 9.99 8.11
N ILE A 166 11.73 9.90 8.86
CA ILE A 166 11.31 10.97 9.78
C ILE A 166 12.35 11.18 10.87
N ALA A 167 12.93 10.10 11.42
CA ALA A 167 14.01 10.19 12.39
C ALA A 167 15.24 10.90 11.80
N GLY A 168 15.65 10.55 10.58
CA GLY A 168 16.73 11.20 9.86
C GLY A 168 16.47 12.68 9.58
N ILE A 169 15.23 13.05 9.18
CA ILE A 169 14.83 14.45 8.97
C ILE A 169 14.91 15.25 10.28
N LYS A 170 14.40 14.68 11.39
CA LYS A 170 14.44 15.34 12.71
C LYS A 170 15.85 15.46 13.26
N GLY A 171 16.70 14.45 13.05
CA GLY A 171 18.06 14.42 13.55
C GLY A 171 18.98 15.45 12.88
N ASN A 172 18.79 15.73 11.59
CA ASN A 172 19.56 16.73 10.84
C ASN A 172 18.70 17.41 9.75
N PRO A 173 17.86 18.39 10.12
CA PRO A 173 16.93 19.04 9.19
C PRO A 173 17.61 19.72 8.00
N MET A 174 18.77 20.36 8.21
CA MET A 174 19.51 21.04 7.13
C MET A 174 20.04 20.06 6.08
N ASN A 175 20.57 18.91 6.53
CA ASN A 175 21.03 17.86 5.63
C ASN A 175 19.84 17.20 4.91
N ALA A 176 18.73 16.98 5.62
CA ALA A 176 17.51 16.45 5.03
C ALA A 176 16.98 17.34 3.90
N ILE A 177 16.94 18.66 4.10
CA ILE A 177 16.53 19.61 3.04
C ILE A 177 17.46 19.53 1.84
N LYS A 178 18.78 19.44 2.05
CA LYS A 178 19.76 19.30 0.95
C LYS A 178 19.56 18.00 0.16
N GLN A 179 19.30 16.88 0.82
CA GLN A 179 19.19 15.57 0.17
C GLN A 179 17.78 15.26 -0.39
N LEU A 180 16.73 15.69 0.28
CA LEU A 180 15.35 15.37 -0.02
C LEU A 180 14.60 16.51 -0.70
N GLY A 181 15.10 17.74 -0.63
CA GLY A 181 14.41 18.91 -1.17
C GLY A 181 13.00 19.06 -0.57
N GLY A 182 12.02 19.27 -1.44
CA GLY A 182 10.61 19.42 -1.05
C GLY A 182 10.00 18.21 -0.32
N LEU A 183 10.55 17.01 -0.50
CA LEU A 183 10.09 15.79 0.17
C LEU A 183 10.29 15.83 1.68
N ALA A 184 11.34 16.50 2.18
CA ALA A 184 11.56 16.66 3.62
C ALA A 184 10.36 17.27 4.37
N LYS A 185 9.55 18.08 3.68
CA LYS A 185 8.33 18.71 4.23
C LYS A 185 7.08 17.83 4.10
N VAL A 186 7.07 16.87 3.17
CA VAL A 186 5.87 16.06 2.85
C VAL A 186 5.92 14.68 3.50
N ILE A 187 7.09 14.03 3.57
CA ILE A 187 7.28 12.71 4.17
C ILE A 187 6.68 12.59 5.59
N PRO A 188 6.80 13.61 6.47
CA PRO A 188 6.16 13.55 7.79
C PRO A 188 4.64 13.37 7.80
N ASN A 189 3.96 13.54 6.66
CA ASN A 189 2.51 13.31 6.55
C ASN A 189 2.15 11.86 6.16
N ILE A 190 3.12 11.04 5.77
CA ILE A 190 2.88 9.63 5.37
C ILE A 190 2.24 8.81 6.51
N PRO A 191 2.60 8.94 7.81
CA PRO A 191 1.93 8.21 8.88
C PRO A 191 0.42 8.47 8.94
N GLY A 192 -0.02 9.71 8.72
CA GLY A 192 -1.44 10.05 8.64
C GLY A 192 -2.13 9.38 7.45
N TYR A 193 -1.46 9.32 6.30
CA TYR A 193 -1.93 8.57 5.14
C TYR A 193 -2.09 7.07 5.45
N ILE A 194 -1.08 6.42 6.06
CA ILE A 194 -1.14 5.02 6.46
C ILE A 194 -2.35 4.75 7.36
N THR A 195 -2.58 5.62 8.35
CA THR A 195 -3.74 5.53 9.24
C THR A 195 -5.06 5.64 8.47
N THR A 196 -5.18 6.60 7.55
CA THR A 196 -6.36 6.78 6.72
C THR A 196 -6.63 5.55 5.85
N VAL A 197 -5.62 5.07 5.13
CA VAL A 197 -5.72 3.86 4.29
C VAL A 197 -6.18 2.67 5.11
N THR A 198 -5.53 2.39 6.24
CA THR A 198 -5.86 1.24 7.10
C THR A 198 -7.31 1.33 7.61
N LYS A 199 -7.73 2.49 8.12
CA LYS A 199 -9.09 2.69 8.66
C LYS A 199 -10.16 2.50 7.59
N THR A 200 -10.01 3.20 6.44
CA THR A 200 -11.00 3.13 5.36
C THR A 200 -11.07 1.73 4.76
N SER A 201 -9.92 1.05 4.65
CA SER A 201 -9.88 -0.31 4.13
C SER A 201 -10.62 -1.31 5.01
N LYS A 202 -10.46 -1.24 6.32
CA LYS A 202 -11.23 -2.07 7.26
C LYS A 202 -12.73 -1.87 7.08
N LEU A 203 -13.17 -0.61 6.94
CA LEU A 203 -14.58 -0.29 6.70
C LEU A 203 -15.04 -0.89 5.36
N VAL A 204 -14.25 -0.73 4.29
CA VAL A 204 -14.58 -1.27 2.96
C VAL A 204 -14.69 -2.80 3.01
N ILE A 205 -13.74 -3.51 3.62
CA ILE A 205 -13.76 -4.97 3.71
C ILE A 205 -14.99 -5.44 4.50
N SER A 206 -15.27 -4.84 5.67
CA SER A 206 -16.44 -5.16 6.48
C SER A 206 -17.74 -4.89 5.71
N GLY A 207 -17.81 -3.77 4.98
CA GLY A 207 -18.96 -3.44 4.13
C GLY A 207 -19.12 -4.40 2.96
N ALA A 208 -18.03 -4.87 2.36
CA ALA A 208 -18.05 -5.86 1.29
C ALA A 208 -18.63 -7.19 1.79
N LYS A 209 -18.22 -7.69 2.96
CA LYS A 209 -18.74 -8.89 3.60
C LYS A 209 -20.24 -8.74 3.90
N ALA A 210 -20.64 -7.64 4.55
CA ALA A 210 -22.03 -7.39 4.88
C ALA A 210 -22.94 -7.34 3.64
N LYS A 211 -22.42 -6.86 2.52
CA LYS A 211 -23.14 -6.75 1.24
C LYS A 211 -22.96 -7.98 0.33
N LYS A 212 -22.24 -9.02 0.80
CA LYS A 212 -21.92 -10.24 0.06
C LYS A 212 -21.27 -9.94 -1.30
N ILE A 213 -20.27 -9.06 -1.30
CA ILE A 213 -19.48 -8.73 -2.49
C ILE A 213 -18.48 -9.85 -2.74
N GLU A 214 -18.39 -10.32 -3.98
CA GLU A 214 -17.44 -11.36 -4.37
C GLU A 214 -15.99 -10.94 -4.08
N GLY A 215 -15.19 -11.87 -3.56
CA GLY A 215 -13.78 -11.65 -3.19
C GLY A 215 -13.55 -11.03 -1.81
N ALA A 216 -14.62 -10.66 -1.07
CA ALA A 216 -14.50 -10.04 0.24
C ALA A 216 -13.84 -10.95 1.29
N ASP A 217 -14.20 -12.24 1.31
CA ASP A 217 -13.68 -13.20 2.30
C ASP A 217 -12.19 -13.49 2.08
N ASN A 218 -11.74 -13.57 0.81
CA ASN A 218 -10.34 -13.77 0.48
C ASN A 218 -9.50 -12.59 0.96
N LEU A 219 -9.95 -11.36 0.69
CA LEU A 219 -9.23 -10.16 1.13
C LEU A 219 -9.20 -10.02 2.65
N ASP A 220 -10.29 -10.37 3.34
CA ASP A 220 -10.35 -10.35 4.81
C ASP A 220 -9.30 -11.31 5.41
N SER A 221 -9.20 -12.54 4.87
CA SER A 221 -8.21 -13.51 5.32
C SER A 221 -6.77 -13.02 5.09
N GLU A 222 -6.47 -12.41 3.94
CA GLU A 222 -5.17 -11.80 3.66
C GLU A 222 -4.83 -10.66 4.65
N MET A 223 -5.84 -9.91 5.08
CA MET A 223 -5.66 -8.80 6.01
C MET A 223 -5.44 -9.29 7.45
N ASP A 224 -6.08 -10.38 7.86
CA ASP A 224 -5.88 -11.01 9.17
C ASP A 224 -4.45 -11.54 9.31
N GLU A 225 -3.89 -12.14 8.24
CA GLU A 225 -2.48 -12.59 8.22
C GLU A 225 -1.48 -11.43 8.41
N LEU A 226 -1.85 -10.22 8.01
CA LEU A 226 -1.03 -9.01 8.17
C LEU A 226 -1.19 -8.35 9.56
N ALA A 227 -1.97 -8.93 10.46
CA ALA A 227 -2.29 -8.41 11.79
C ALA A 227 -2.82 -6.96 11.77
N LEU A 228 -3.79 -6.69 10.88
CA LEU A 228 -4.41 -5.39 10.68
C LEU A 228 -5.74 -5.24 11.41
#